data_2a01468bd490f07d580d7d45ba158aca
#
_entry.id   2a01468bd490f07d580d7d45ba158aca
#
_cell.length_a   1.000
_cell.length_b   1.000
_cell.length_c   1.000
_cell.angle_alpha   90.00
_cell.angle_beta   90.00
_cell.angle_gamma   90.00
#
_symmetry.space_group_name_H-M   'P 1'
#
loop_
_entity.id
_entity.type
_entity.pdbx_description
1 polymer ?
#
loop_
_entity_poly.entity_id
_entity_poly.type
_entity_poly.pdbx_seq_one_letter_code
_entity_poly.pdbx_strand_id
1 'polypeptide(L)'
;MQAAEIEIKAQIAALVQKAANTDEAEKNEPDLDIPAEIERRQARLAAIEAAKARLEERQRQSDAQRGRSPDDERKPKDKDGKPKGGKPYQRDFGVPAPKAQDSFTDPESRIMKRAGGGFDYSYNAQTAVDEAAHIIVAAEVVNTSSDVQQLPVVLSAVKEHTGSSAVQVLADAGYRSEAVMAELVKTQPDTELVIALGREGKVLAKPRDAQRYPHTVAMAAKFETEQGKIDYRKRKWIAEPPNGWIKNVLGFRQFSMRGLQKAQAEFKLVCMALNLRRMGVMQAS
;
A
#
# COMPACT_ATOMS: atom_id res chain seq x y z
N MET A 1 -3.28 19.44 -10.18
CA MET A 1 -4.18 19.00 -11.27
C MET A 1 -5.09 20.09 -11.79
N GLN A 2 -5.88 20.79 -10.94
CA GLN A 2 -6.78 21.88 -11.41
C GLN A 2 -6.06 22.96 -12.21
N ALA A 3 -4.91 23.45 -11.76
CA ALA A 3 -4.13 24.45 -12.51
C ALA A 3 -3.68 23.94 -13.88
N ALA A 4 -3.20 22.70 -13.97
CA ALA A 4 -2.80 22.09 -15.25
C ALA A 4 -3.99 21.84 -16.19
N GLU A 5 -5.16 21.52 -15.66
CA GLU A 5 -6.39 21.38 -16.43
C GLU A 5 -6.81 22.71 -17.07
N ILE A 6 -6.80 23.79 -16.29
CA ILE A 6 -7.14 25.15 -16.76
C ILE A 6 -6.14 25.58 -17.84
N GLU A 7 -4.86 25.37 -17.60
CA GLU A 7 -3.81 25.73 -18.56
C GLU A 7 -3.94 24.97 -19.88
N ILE A 8 -4.20 23.66 -19.85
CA ILE A 8 -4.38 22.86 -21.08
C ILE A 8 -5.64 23.30 -21.84
N LYS A 9 -6.75 23.57 -21.15
CA LYS A 9 -7.97 24.09 -21.79
C LYS A 9 -7.72 25.43 -22.49
N ALA A 10 -6.96 26.34 -21.85
CA ALA A 10 -6.57 27.60 -22.46
C ALA A 10 -5.67 27.40 -23.68
N GLN A 11 -4.71 26.46 -23.63
CA GLN A 11 -3.84 26.12 -24.74
C GLN A 11 -4.59 25.51 -25.92
N ILE A 12 -5.59 24.64 -25.67
CA ILE A 12 -6.44 24.09 -26.73
C ILE A 12 -7.24 25.21 -27.39
N ALA A 13 -7.87 26.10 -26.58
CA ALA A 13 -8.60 27.24 -27.11
C ALA A 13 -7.74 28.15 -27.96
N ALA A 14 -6.49 28.43 -27.54
CA ALA A 14 -5.53 29.22 -28.31
C ALA A 14 -5.15 28.55 -29.63
N LEU A 15 -4.96 27.23 -29.66
CA LEU A 15 -4.66 26.47 -30.88
C LEU A 15 -5.84 26.45 -31.84
N VAL A 16 -7.07 26.25 -31.34
CA VAL A 16 -8.29 26.35 -32.14
C VAL A 16 -8.45 27.74 -32.77
N GLN A 17 -8.20 28.78 -31.96
CA GLN A 17 -8.24 30.18 -32.43
C GLN A 17 -7.15 30.43 -33.49
N LYS A 18 -5.94 29.91 -33.26
CA LYS A 18 -4.84 29.96 -34.24
C LYS A 18 -5.24 29.23 -35.52
N ALA A 19 -5.76 28.01 -35.47
CA ALA A 19 -6.24 27.28 -36.63
C ALA A 19 -7.32 28.05 -37.41
N ALA A 20 -8.30 28.66 -36.71
CA ALA A 20 -9.34 29.48 -37.35
C ALA A 20 -8.81 30.75 -38.04
N ASN A 21 -7.69 31.31 -37.52
CA ASN A 21 -7.08 32.53 -38.09
C ASN A 21 -6.05 32.22 -39.18
N THR A 22 -5.65 30.95 -39.39
CA THR A 22 -4.50 30.55 -40.21
C THR A 22 -4.86 30.32 -41.68
N ASP A 23 -6.15 30.23 -42.02
CA ASP A 23 -6.60 30.15 -43.41
C ASP A 23 -6.17 31.36 -44.28
N GLU A 24 -5.80 32.48 -43.64
CA GLU A 24 -5.32 33.70 -44.35
C GLU A 24 -3.80 33.94 -44.31
N ALA A 25 -3.05 33.25 -43.41
CA ALA A 25 -1.63 33.62 -43.16
C ALA A 25 -0.60 32.45 -43.37
N GLU A 26 -1.04 31.26 -43.75
CA GLU A 26 -0.25 30.02 -43.62
C GLU A 26 0.64 29.67 -44.78
N LYS A 27 1.48 30.56 -45.25
CA LYS A 27 2.53 30.13 -46.18
C LYS A 27 3.94 29.95 -45.59
N ASN A 28 4.18 30.21 -44.30
CA ASN A 28 5.57 30.34 -43.82
C ASN A 28 5.91 29.83 -42.40
N GLU A 29 5.12 28.97 -41.72
CA GLU A 29 5.61 28.28 -40.52
C GLU A 29 5.81 26.79 -40.83
N PRO A 30 7.03 26.28 -40.91
CA PRO A 30 7.28 24.84 -41.07
C PRO A 30 6.97 24.10 -39.79
N ASP A 31 6.28 22.98 -39.91
CA ASP A 31 6.25 21.83 -39.00
C ASP A 31 5.31 21.81 -37.78
N LEU A 32 4.34 22.68 -37.58
CA LEU A 32 3.32 22.45 -36.55
C LEU A 32 2.05 21.81 -37.16
N ASP A 33 1.89 20.49 -36.99
CA ASP A 33 0.64 19.78 -37.24
C ASP A 33 -0.37 20.15 -36.14
N ILE A 34 -1.14 21.23 -36.37
CA ILE A 34 -2.12 21.76 -35.39
C ILE A 34 -3.16 20.69 -35.02
N PRO A 35 -3.77 19.92 -35.94
CA PRO A 35 -4.67 18.84 -35.57
C PRO A 35 -4.06 17.79 -34.65
N ALA A 36 -2.86 17.32 -34.93
CA ALA A 36 -2.14 16.34 -34.08
C ALA A 36 -1.81 16.93 -32.70
N GLU A 37 -1.49 18.21 -32.62
CA GLU A 37 -1.21 18.89 -31.33
C GLU A 37 -2.47 19.06 -30.49
N ILE A 38 -3.60 19.40 -31.13
CA ILE A 38 -4.92 19.46 -30.45
C ILE A 38 -5.29 18.10 -29.91
N GLU A 39 -5.19 17.03 -30.73
CA GLU A 39 -5.48 15.65 -30.30
C GLU A 39 -4.61 15.25 -29.08
N ARG A 40 -3.33 15.54 -29.13
CA ARG A 40 -2.39 15.25 -28.03
C ARG A 40 -2.76 15.96 -26.74
N ARG A 41 -3.17 17.24 -26.83
CA ARG A 41 -3.63 18.01 -25.66
C ARG A 41 -4.99 17.55 -25.13
N GLN A 42 -5.92 17.17 -26.02
CA GLN A 42 -7.18 16.57 -25.62
C GLN A 42 -6.99 15.23 -24.92
N ALA A 43 -6.13 14.36 -25.43
CA ALA A 43 -5.77 13.09 -24.77
C ALA A 43 -5.17 13.34 -23.38
N ARG A 44 -4.29 14.33 -23.23
CA ARG A 44 -3.72 14.71 -21.94
C ARG A 44 -4.77 15.25 -20.96
N LEU A 45 -5.71 16.05 -21.46
CA LEU A 45 -6.82 16.57 -20.65
C LEU A 45 -7.70 15.44 -20.14
N ALA A 46 -8.10 14.51 -21.02
CA ALA A 46 -8.88 13.33 -20.64
C ALA A 46 -8.15 12.47 -19.59
N ALA A 47 -6.83 12.30 -19.72
CA ALA A 47 -6.02 11.59 -18.72
C ALA A 47 -6.04 12.30 -17.34
N ILE A 48 -5.99 13.63 -17.32
CA ILE A 48 -6.06 14.42 -16.08
C ILE A 48 -7.45 14.30 -15.44
N GLU A 49 -8.52 14.38 -16.22
CA GLU A 49 -9.90 14.22 -15.74
C GLU A 49 -10.14 12.82 -15.18
N ALA A 50 -9.66 11.78 -15.86
CA ALA A 50 -9.71 10.40 -15.37
C ALA A 50 -8.93 10.21 -14.05
N ALA A 51 -7.74 10.80 -13.94
CA ALA A 51 -6.94 10.74 -12.72
C ALA A 51 -7.63 11.47 -11.55
N LYS A 52 -8.27 12.61 -11.81
CA LYS A 52 -9.07 13.35 -10.82
C LYS A 52 -10.25 12.52 -10.32
N ALA A 53 -11.01 11.91 -11.23
CA ALA A 53 -12.13 11.03 -10.87
C ALA A 53 -11.68 9.85 -9.99
N ARG A 54 -10.53 9.22 -10.32
CA ARG A 54 -9.97 8.13 -9.49
C ARG A 54 -9.55 8.61 -8.10
N LEU A 55 -8.99 9.82 -7.98
CA LEU A 55 -8.63 10.39 -6.66
C LEU A 55 -9.87 10.66 -5.81
N GLU A 56 -10.92 11.22 -6.39
CA GLU A 56 -12.17 11.50 -5.71
C GLU A 56 -12.84 10.20 -5.24
N GLU A 57 -12.89 9.19 -6.11
CA GLU A 57 -13.46 7.89 -5.75
C GLU A 57 -12.69 7.20 -4.63
N ARG A 58 -11.35 7.19 -4.69
CA ARG A 58 -10.52 6.67 -3.59
C ARG A 58 -10.73 7.42 -2.28
N GLN A 59 -10.93 8.73 -2.35
CA GLN A 59 -11.22 9.53 -1.15
C GLN A 59 -12.60 9.18 -0.59
N ARG A 60 -13.63 9.01 -1.44
CA ARG A 60 -14.97 8.57 -1.01
C ARG A 60 -14.91 7.22 -0.30
N GLN A 61 -14.22 6.25 -0.89
CA GLN A 61 -14.04 4.92 -0.29
C GLN A 61 -13.31 5.00 1.06
N SER A 62 -12.22 5.77 1.15
CA SER A 62 -11.49 5.97 2.39
C SER A 62 -12.32 6.66 3.46
N ASP A 63 -13.11 7.65 3.09
CA ASP A 63 -13.99 8.37 4.01
C ASP A 63 -15.12 7.45 4.51
N ALA A 64 -15.74 6.67 3.62
CA ALA A 64 -16.76 5.68 3.98
C ALA A 64 -16.21 4.61 4.93
N GLN A 65 -15.01 4.09 4.70
CA GLN A 65 -14.35 3.12 5.59
C GLN A 65 -14.09 3.71 6.99
N ARG A 66 -13.92 5.02 7.10
CA ARG A 66 -13.79 5.75 8.38
C ARG A 66 -15.12 6.09 9.02
N GLY A 67 -16.24 5.64 8.44
CA GLY A 67 -17.59 5.90 8.94
C GLY A 67 -18.10 7.31 8.62
N ARG A 68 -17.52 7.98 7.63
CA ARG A 68 -18.04 9.25 7.12
C ARG A 68 -19.17 9.02 6.12
N SER A 69 -20.01 10.01 5.95
CA SER A 69 -21.07 10.06 4.94
C SER A 69 -21.08 11.43 4.23
N PRO A 70 -21.70 11.54 3.05
CA PRO A 70 -21.84 12.82 2.35
C PRO A 70 -22.48 13.92 3.21
N ASP A 71 -23.36 13.53 4.12
CA ASP A 71 -24.13 14.44 4.99
C ASP A 71 -23.49 14.66 6.37
N ASP A 72 -22.20 14.35 6.53
CA ASP A 72 -21.54 14.46 7.84
C ASP A 72 -21.25 15.91 8.28
N GLU A 73 -21.50 16.91 7.42
CA GLU A 73 -21.25 18.33 7.67
C GLU A 73 -19.85 18.60 8.26
N ARG A 74 -18.87 17.76 7.91
CA ARG A 74 -17.51 17.73 8.50
C ARG A 74 -17.47 17.46 9.99
N LYS A 75 -18.56 17.01 10.60
CA LYS A 75 -18.64 16.67 12.04
C LYS A 75 -18.58 15.17 12.23
N PRO A 76 -17.67 14.65 13.09
CA PRO A 76 -17.67 13.24 13.41
C PRO A 76 -19.00 12.82 14.03
N LYS A 77 -19.64 11.78 13.46
CA LYS A 77 -20.87 11.16 13.99
C LYS A 77 -20.55 9.71 14.38
N ASP A 78 -21.27 9.17 15.34
CA ASP A 78 -21.24 7.74 15.69
C ASP A 78 -22.11 6.91 14.72
N LYS A 79 -22.21 5.60 14.98
CA LYS A 79 -23.03 4.70 14.14
C LYS A 79 -24.52 5.03 14.17
N ASP A 80 -24.97 5.73 15.21
CA ASP A 80 -26.36 6.15 15.41
C ASP A 80 -26.61 7.58 14.91
N GLY A 81 -25.64 8.20 14.22
CA GLY A 81 -25.73 9.55 13.68
C GLY A 81 -25.58 10.66 14.71
N LYS A 82 -25.29 10.33 15.98
CA LYS A 82 -25.09 11.33 17.04
C LYS A 82 -23.71 11.96 16.93
N PRO A 83 -23.56 13.26 17.29
CA PRO A 83 -22.27 13.93 17.27
C PRO A 83 -21.26 13.20 18.14
N LYS A 84 -20.17 12.72 17.54
CA LYS A 84 -19.01 12.15 18.23
C LYS A 84 -18.01 13.27 18.46
N GLY A 85 -17.61 13.51 19.71
CA GLY A 85 -16.61 14.53 20.03
C GLY A 85 -15.35 14.39 19.20
N GLY A 86 -14.68 15.52 18.90
CA GLY A 86 -13.47 15.54 18.09
C GLY A 86 -13.38 16.84 17.25
N LYS A 87 -12.22 17.00 16.57
CA LYS A 87 -12.06 18.12 15.65
C LYS A 87 -12.88 17.88 14.36
N PRO A 88 -13.49 18.92 13.79
CA PRO A 88 -14.14 18.82 12.48
C PRO A 88 -13.19 18.29 11.42
N TYR A 89 -13.74 17.59 10.45
CA TYR A 89 -12.96 17.14 9.29
C TYR A 89 -12.53 18.36 8.47
N GLN A 90 -11.28 18.34 8.00
CA GLN A 90 -10.71 19.47 7.25
C GLN A 90 -11.32 19.63 5.85
N ARG A 91 -11.87 18.56 5.29
CA ARG A 91 -12.40 18.52 3.92
C ARG A 91 -13.78 17.86 3.90
N ASP A 92 -14.55 18.21 2.90
CA ASP A 92 -15.82 17.56 2.63
C ASP A 92 -15.63 16.11 2.25
N PHE A 93 -16.69 15.30 2.39
CA PHE A 93 -16.68 13.89 2.01
C PHE A 93 -16.27 13.73 0.54
N GLY A 94 -15.35 12.82 0.27
CA GLY A 94 -14.89 12.50 -1.08
C GLY A 94 -13.95 13.54 -1.70
N VAL A 95 -13.61 14.64 -1.01
CA VAL A 95 -12.69 15.66 -1.53
C VAL A 95 -11.24 15.30 -1.19
N PRO A 96 -10.39 15.01 -2.20
CA PRO A 96 -9.00 14.65 -1.98
C PRO A 96 -8.18 15.78 -1.36
N ALA A 97 -7.06 15.43 -0.74
CA ALA A 97 -6.10 16.44 -0.29
C ALA A 97 -5.53 17.23 -1.50
N PRO A 98 -5.20 18.53 -1.35
CA PRO A 98 -4.63 19.32 -2.45
C PRO A 98 -3.33 18.73 -3.02
N LYS A 99 -2.58 18.00 -2.18
CA LYS A 99 -1.33 17.31 -2.58
C LYS A 99 -1.56 15.86 -3.03
N ALA A 100 -2.82 15.40 -3.11
CA ALA A 100 -3.11 14.06 -3.60
C ALA A 100 -2.64 13.90 -5.04
N GLN A 101 -2.02 12.76 -5.34
CA GLN A 101 -1.43 12.48 -6.64
C GLN A 101 -1.92 11.13 -7.15
N ASP A 102 -1.96 11.00 -8.47
CA ASP A 102 -2.28 9.77 -9.17
C ASP A 102 -1.26 9.54 -10.29
N SER A 103 -0.93 8.26 -10.55
CA SER A 103 -0.06 7.90 -11.66
C SER A 103 -0.85 7.83 -12.95
N PHE A 104 -0.42 8.54 -13.98
CA PHE A 104 -1.02 8.44 -15.31
C PHE A 104 -0.63 7.15 -16.02
N THR A 105 0.53 6.61 -15.72
CA THR A 105 1.09 5.42 -16.39
C THR A 105 0.74 4.12 -15.68
N ASP A 106 0.53 4.17 -14.36
CA ASP A 106 0.12 3.04 -13.54
C ASP A 106 -0.88 3.49 -12.46
N PRO A 107 -2.18 3.60 -12.81
CA PRO A 107 -3.23 4.09 -11.90
C PRO A 107 -3.44 3.24 -10.63
N GLU A 108 -2.95 2.00 -10.61
CA GLU A 108 -3.05 1.12 -9.45
C GLU A 108 -1.90 1.30 -8.45
N SER A 109 -0.77 1.85 -8.88
CA SER A 109 0.34 2.18 -7.98
C SER A 109 -0.01 3.33 -7.03
N ARG A 110 0.68 3.41 -5.91
CA ARG A 110 0.49 4.47 -4.90
C ARG A 110 1.82 5.08 -4.51
N ILE A 111 1.77 6.36 -4.14
CA ILE A 111 2.94 7.03 -3.57
C ILE A 111 3.23 6.44 -2.21
N MET A 112 4.42 5.88 -2.06
CA MET A 112 4.91 5.29 -0.83
C MET A 112 6.30 5.82 -0.49
N LYS A 113 6.62 5.87 0.80
CA LYS A 113 7.96 6.26 1.26
C LYS A 113 8.95 5.14 0.95
N ARG A 114 10.08 5.49 0.34
CA ARG A 114 11.17 4.54 0.08
C ARG A 114 12.03 4.32 1.32
N ALA A 115 12.62 3.14 1.44
CA ALA A 115 13.54 2.81 2.54
C ALA A 115 14.79 3.73 2.58
N GLY A 116 15.28 4.18 1.42
CA GLY A 116 16.39 5.12 1.27
C GLY A 116 16.00 6.60 1.35
N GLY A 117 14.76 6.91 1.72
CA GLY A 117 14.21 8.27 1.70
C GLY A 117 13.51 8.64 0.40
N GLY A 118 12.76 9.74 0.40
CA GLY A 118 11.93 10.16 -0.73
C GLY A 118 10.63 9.36 -0.85
N PHE A 119 9.86 9.68 -1.90
CA PHE A 119 8.58 9.06 -2.22
C PHE A 119 8.57 8.66 -3.68
N ASP A 120 7.95 7.53 -3.99
CA ASP A 120 7.82 7.03 -5.34
C ASP A 120 6.48 6.30 -5.53
N TYR A 121 6.02 6.16 -6.77
CA TYR A 121 4.91 5.28 -7.10
C TYR A 121 5.36 3.83 -6.96
N SER A 122 4.72 3.11 -6.07
CA SER A 122 5.16 1.78 -5.65
C SER A 122 3.98 0.87 -5.33
N TYR A 123 4.29 -0.40 -5.23
CA TYR A 123 3.47 -1.42 -4.59
C TYR A 123 4.18 -1.88 -3.31
N ASN A 124 3.40 -2.38 -2.37
CA ASN A 124 3.90 -2.95 -1.13
C ASN A 124 3.88 -4.48 -1.23
N ALA A 125 5.05 -5.09 -1.17
CA ALA A 125 5.23 -6.53 -1.29
C ALA A 125 5.31 -7.16 0.11
N GLN A 126 4.46 -8.15 0.36
CA GLN A 126 4.33 -8.89 1.60
C GLN A 126 4.82 -10.33 1.39
N THR A 127 5.64 -10.85 2.30
CA THR A 127 6.11 -12.24 2.24
C THR A 127 5.92 -12.93 3.58
N ALA A 128 5.50 -14.19 3.56
CA ALA A 128 5.67 -15.11 4.68
C ALA A 128 6.79 -16.10 4.38
N VAL A 129 7.69 -16.26 5.33
CA VAL A 129 8.89 -17.10 5.20
C VAL A 129 8.85 -18.18 6.27
N ASP A 130 9.09 -19.41 5.87
CA ASP A 130 9.24 -20.54 6.77
C ASP A 130 10.57 -20.47 7.55
N GLU A 131 10.51 -20.77 8.86
CA GLU A 131 11.70 -20.73 9.75
C GLU A 131 12.72 -21.82 9.40
N ALA A 132 12.26 -23.02 9.08
CA ALA A 132 13.14 -24.17 8.95
C ALA A 132 13.98 -24.14 7.65
N ALA A 133 13.33 -23.84 6.55
CA ALA A 133 13.93 -23.89 5.21
C ALA A 133 14.18 -22.52 4.58
N HIS A 134 13.67 -21.42 5.17
CA HIS A 134 13.67 -20.09 4.59
C HIS A 134 13.00 -20.01 3.21
N ILE A 135 11.99 -20.85 3.01
CA ILE A 135 11.15 -20.86 1.82
C ILE A 135 10.07 -19.78 1.96
N ILE A 136 9.82 -19.03 0.91
CA ILE A 136 8.72 -18.06 0.87
C ILE A 136 7.44 -18.86 0.59
N VAL A 137 6.59 -19.01 1.60
CA VAL A 137 5.34 -19.78 1.53
C VAL A 137 4.14 -18.97 1.08
N ALA A 138 4.21 -17.65 1.23
CA ALA A 138 3.23 -16.72 0.65
C ALA A 138 3.92 -15.44 0.19
N ALA A 139 3.45 -14.90 -0.93
CA ALA A 139 3.94 -13.68 -1.56
C ALA A 139 2.76 -12.89 -2.11
N GLU A 140 2.48 -11.73 -1.52
CA GLU A 140 1.35 -10.88 -1.89
C GLU A 140 1.82 -9.46 -2.19
N VAL A 141 1.21 -8.83 -3.19
CA VAL A 141 1.48 -7.43 -3.56
C VAL A 141 0.21 -6.63 -3.38
N VAL A 142 0.32 -5.53 -2.65
CA VAL A 142 -0.80 -4.64 -2.38
C VAL A 142 -0.46 -3.21 -2.76
N ASN A 143 -1.48 -2.41 -3.02
CA ASN A 143 -1.32 -1.00 -3.36
C ASN A 143 -1.60 -0.05 -2.19
N THR A 144 -1.38 -0.51 -0.98
CA THR A 144 -1.45 0.31 0.24
C THR A 144 -0.08 0.37 0.91
N SER A 145 0.28 1.55 1.42
CA SER A 145 1.53 1.74 2.16
C SER A 145 1.46 1.24 3.60
N SER A 146 0.28 0.84 4.07
CA SER A 146 0.06 0.35 5.44
C SER A 146 0.02 -1.16 5.48
N ASP A 147 0.80 -1.76 6.37
CA ASP A 147 0.83 -3.21 6.60
C ASP A 147 -0.25 -3.68 7.58
N VAL A 148 -0.92 -2.74 8.26
CA VAL A 148 -1.83 -3.00 9.38
C VAL A 148 -2.93 -4.02 9.05
N GLN A 149 -3.46 -4.02 7.83
CA GLN A 149 -4.53 -4.91 7.38
C GLN A 149 -4.02 -6.11 6.56
N GLN A 150 -2.70 -6.26 6.39
CA GLN A 150 -2.16 -7.25 5.46
C GLN A 150 -1.91 -8.61 6.10
N LEU A 151 -1.76 -8.67 7.42
CA LEU A 151 -1.45 -9.93 8.11
C LEU A 151 -2.51 -11.03 7.89
N PRO A 152 -3.84 -10.77 7.99
CA PRO A 152 -4.85 -11.78 7.69
C PRO A 152 -4.78 -12.31 6.25
N VAL A 153 -4.51 -11.43 5.28
CA VAL A 153 -4.38 -11.80 3.86
C VAL A 153 -3.20 -12.75 3.66
N VAL A 154 -2.04 -12.39 4.21
CA VAL A 154 -0.82 -13.22 4.12
C VAL A 154 -1.03 -14.57 4.81
N LEU A 155 -1.64 -14.61 5.99
CA LEU A 155 -1.90 -15.86 6.70
C LEU A 155 -2.94 -16.75 6.01
N SER A 156 -3.93 -16.15 5.35
CA SER A 156 -4.87 -16.90 4.50
C SER A 156 -4.14 -17.56 3.32
N ALA A 157 -3.23 -16.83 2.66
CA ALA A 157 -2.41 -17.38 1.59
C ALA A 157 -1.46 -18.49 2.09
N VAL A 158 -0.88 -18.34 3.30
CA VAL A 158 -0.08 -19.42 3.92
C VAL A 158 -0.92 -20.69 4.08
N LYS A 159 -2.12 -20.57 4.65
CA LYS A 159 -3.03 -21.71 4.85
C LYS A 159 -3.45 -22.34 3.52
N GLU A 160 -3.74 -21.56 2.50
CA GLU A 160 -4.09 -22.03 1.16
C GLU A 160 -2.93 -22.83 0.53
N HIS A 161 -1.70 -22.31 0.60
CA HIS A 161 -0.55 -22.93 -0.05
C HIS A 161 0.02 -24.14 0.69
N THR A 162 -0.08 -24.17 2.03
CA THR A 162 0.50 -25.22 2.87
C THR A 162 -0.53 -26.25 3.37
N GLY A 163 -1.82 -25.95 3.24
CA GLY A 163 -2.92 -26.78 3.79
C GLY A 163 -3.10 -26.65 5.30
N SER A 164 -2.30 -25.84 6.00
CA SER A 164 -2.35 -25.70 7.47
C SER A 164 -2.13 -24.25 7.91
N SER A 165 -2.65 -23.91 9.08
CA SER A 165 -2.35 -22.61 9.72
C SER A 165 -0.93 -22.64 10.29
N ALA A 166 -0.27 -21.49 10.32
CA ALA A 166 1.02 -21.33 10.97
C ALA A 166 0.88 -21.56 12.50
N VAL A 167 1.82 -22.27 13.09
CA VAL A 167 1.86 -22.50 14.55
C VAL A 167 2.23 -21.20 15.29
N GLN A 168 3.23 -20.49 14.79
CA GLN A 168 3.67 -19.20 15.33
C GLN A 168 3.93 -18.21 14.17
N VAL A 169 3.60 -16.97 14.39
CA VAL A 169 3.80 -15.88 13.42
C VAL A 169 4.58 -14.74 14.07
N LEU A 170 5.71 -14.41 13.47
CA LEU A 170 6.56 -13.30 13.88
C LEU A 170 6.37 -12.14 12.89
N ALA A 171 5.86 -11.00 13.36
CA ALA A 171 5.64 -9.83 12.51
C ALA A 171 6.22 -8.55 13.13
N ASP A 172 6.52 -7.57 12.27
CA ASP A 172 7.02 -6.30 12.75
C ASP A 172 5.89 -5.36 13.22
N ALA A 173 6.28 -4.18 13.72
CA ALA A 173 5.34 -3.21 14.26
C ALA A 173 4.41 -2.59 13.20
N GLY A 174 4.71 -2.72 11.93
CA GLY A 174 3.86 -2.26 10.82
C GLY A 174 2.53 -2.99 10.78
N TYR A 175 2.51 -4.26 11.20
CA TYR A 175 1.30 -5.11 11.24
C TYR A 175 0.46 -4.92 12.51
N ARG A 176 0.92 -4.12 13.47
CA ARG A 176 0.24 -3.98 14.76
C ARG A 176 -1.11 -3.30 14.62
N SER A 177 -2.18 -4.03 14.94
CA SER A 177 -3.54 -3.53 15.06
C SER A 177 -4.31 -4.34 16.09
N GLU A 178 -4.95 -3.67 17.05
CA GLU A 178 -5.80 -4.34 18.05
C GLU A 178 -6.94 -5.10 17.39
N ALA A 179 -7.59 -4.49 16.39
CA ALA A 179 -8.70 -5.12 15.66
C ALA A 179 -8.24 -6.35 14.86
N VAL A 180 -7.09 -6.28 14.20
CA VAL A 180 -6.53 -7.42 13.45
C VAL A 180 -6.10 -8.55 14.38
N MET A 181 -5.46 -8.23 15.50
CA MET A 181 -5.11 -9.25 16.50
C MET A 181 -6.36 -9.94 17.07
N ALA A 182 -7.42 -9.16 17.38
CA ALA A 182 -8.70 -9.71 17.86
C ALA A 182 -9.38 -10.62 16.82
N GLU A 183 -9.31 -10.26 15.55
CA GLU A 183 -9.81 -11.07 14.43
C GLU A 183 -9.01 -12.37 14.28
N LEU A 184 -7.68 -12.29 14.27
CA LEU A 184 -6.83 -13.45 14.11
C LEU A 184 -6.96 -14.47 15.27
N VAL A 185 -7.07 -14.00 16.50
CA VAL A 185 -7.33 -14.89 17.65
C VAL A 185 -8.65 -15.67 17.50
N LYS A 186 -9.65 -15.08 16.82
CA LYS A 186 -10.94 -15.76 16.54
C LYS A 186 -10.86 -16.71 15.36
N THR A 187 -10.20 -16.29 14.28
CA THR A 187 -10.17 -17.03 13.00
C THR A 187 -9.08 -18.08 12.92
N GLN A 188 -8.01 -17.91 13.70
CA GLN A 188 -6.86 -18.80 13.76
C GLN A 188 -6.40 -18.99 15.22
N PRO A 189 -7.24 -19.62 16.09
CA PRO A 189 -7.00 -19.69 17.54
C PRO A 189 -5.73 -20.47 17.90
N ASP A 190 -5.31 -21.40 17.04
CA ASP A 190 -4.12 -22.22 17.24
C ASP A 190 -2.82 -21.53 16.80
N THR A 191 -2.91 -20.34 16.23
CA THR A 191 -1.74 -19.58 15.77
C THR A 191 -1.26 -18.62 16.87
N GLU A 192 -0.03 -18.83 17.33
CA GLU A 192 0.61 -17.91 18.27
C GLU A 192 1.12 -16.66 17.55
N LEU A 193 0.60 -15.48 17.96
CA LEU A 193 1.04 -14.20 17.40
C LEU A 193 2.17 -13.60 18.25
N VAL A 194 3.24 -13.14 17.59
CA VAL A 194 4.35 -12.37 18.14
C VAL A 194 4.59 -11.15 17.26
N ILE A 195 3.85 -10.07 17.53
CA ILE A 195 3.85 -8.83 16.73
C ILE A 195 4.53 -7.73 17.52
N ALA A 196 5.59 -7.14 16.95
CA ALA A 196 6.31 -6.04 17.58
C ALA A 196 5.41 -4.84 17.88
N LEU A 197 5.67 -4.17 18.97
CA LEU A 197 4.93 -2.98 19.38
C LEU A 197 5.62 -1.67 18.95
N GLY A 198 6.83 -1.76 18.38
CA GLY A 198 7.63 -0.63 17.91
C GLY A 198 8.29 0.18 19.05
N ARG A 199 8.30 -0.37 20.24
CA ARG A 199 8.90 0.25 21.44
C ARG A 199 9.61 -0.78 22.33
N GLU A 200 10.03 -1.86 21.74
CA GLU A 200 10.77 -2.93 22.41
C GLU A 200 12.05 -2.34 23.00
N GLY A 201 12.29 -2.60 24.29
CA GLY A 201 13.42 -2.07 25.03
C GLY A 201 13.32 -0.59 25.47
N LYS A 202 12.18 0.07 25.24
CA LYS A 202 11.91 1.43 25.76
C LYS A 202 10.90 1.38 26.89
N VAL A 203 11.17 2.11 27.97
CA VAL A 203 10.21 2.29 29.05
C VAL A 203 8.98 3.02 28.51
N LEU A 204 7.81 2.41 28.67
CA LEU A 204 6.55 3.04 28.32
C LEU A 204 6.20 4.11 29.35
N ALA A 205 6.00 5.35 28.91
CA ALA A 205 5.68 6.47 29.79
C ALA A 205 4.33 6.33 30.52
N LYS A 206 3.41 5.50 30.01
CA LYS A 206 2.10 5.21 30.60
C LYS A 206 1.71 3.76 30.32
N PRO A 207 1.13 3.03 31.29
CA PRO A 207 0.53 1.73 31.06
C PRO A 207 -0.63 1.88 30.04
N ARG A 208 -0.82 0.87 29.18
CA ARG A 208 -1.95 0.85 28.26
C ARG A 208 -3.21 0.39 28.96
N ASP A 209 -4.33 0.93 28.55
CA ASP A 209 -5.65 0.52 28.99
C ASP A 209 -5.93 -0.92 28.52
N ALA A 210 -5.96 -1.87 29.46
CA ALA A 210 -6.18 -3.28 29.18
C ALA A 210 -7.61 -3.58 28.72
N GLN A 211 -8.60 -2.76 29.08
CA GLN A 211 -9.98 -2.93 28.63
C GLN A 211 -10.11 -2.53 27.16
N ARG A 212 -9.44 -1.46 26.77
CA ARG A 212 -9.48 -0.94 25.40
C ARG A 212 -8.54 -1.67 24.44
N TYR A 213 -7.39 -2.16 24.93
CA TYR A 213 -6.33 -2.76 24.12
C TYR A 213 -5.83 -4.10 24.70
N PRO A 214 -6.71 -5.10 24.91
CA PRO A 214 -6.36 -6.34 25.58
C PRO A 214 -5.25 -7.12 24.85
N HIS A 215 -5.32 -7.24 23.51
CA HIS A 215 -4.33 -7.98 22.73
C HIS A 215 -2.97 -7.27 22.70
N THR A 216 -2.97 -5.94 22.65
CA THR A 216 -1.72 -5.15 22.73
C THR A 216 -1.06 -5.29 24.11
N VAL A 217 -1.84 -5.34 25.20
CA VAL A 217 -1.33 -5.55 26.57
C VAL A 217 -0.78 -6.98 26.71
N ALA A 218 -1.51 -7.99 26.25
CA ALA A 218 -1.03 -9.38 26.23
C ALA A 218 0.28 -9.52 25.42
N MET A 219 0.38 -8.85 24.28
CA MET A 219 1.61 -8.83 23.49
C MET A 219 2.77 -8.17 24.22
N ALA A 220 2.52 -7.05 24.92
CA ALA A 220 3.52 -6.39 25.75
C ALA A 220 4.05 -7.33 26.86
N ALA A 221 3.14 -8.02 27.56
CA ALA A 221 3.53 -9.00 28.57
C ALA A 221 4.36 -10.15 27.99
N LYS A 222 4.04 -10.63 26.77
CA LYS A 222 4.85 -11.64 26.08
C LYS A 222 6.29 -11.16 25.85
N PHE A 223 6.51 -9.91 25.44
CA PHE A 223 7.85 -9.34 25.25
C PHE A 223 8.64 -9.08 26.55
N GLU A 224 8.00 -9.11 27.70
CA GLU A 224 8.70 -9.07 29.00
C GLU A 224 9.35 -10.43 29.32
N THR A 225 8.85 -11.54 28.75
CA THR A 225 9.42 -12.87 28.96
C THR A 225 10.70 -13.06 28.14
N GLU A 226 11.62 -13.88 28.63
CA GLU A 226 12.85 -14.23 27.89
C GLU A 226 12.51 -14.99 26.59
N GLN A 227 11.51 -15.88 26.62
CA GLN A 227 11.08 -16.62 25.44
C GLN A 227 10.54 -15.67 24.34
N GLY A 228 9.68 -14.72 24.70
CA GLY A 228 9.15 -13.74 23.77
C GLY A 228 10.23 -12.86 23.12
N LYS A 229 11.27 -12.53 23.88
CA LYS A 229 12.44 -11.81 23.35
C LYS A 229 13.25 -12.67 22.38
N ILE A 230 13.46 -13.96 22.70
CA ILE A 230 14.16 -14.92 21.83
C ILE A 230 13.37 -15.09 20.53
N ASP A 231 12.08 -15.38 20.62
CA ASP A 231 11.22 -15.60 19.47
C ASP A 231 11.20 -14.39 18.54
N TYR A 232 11.06 -13.20 19.08
CA TYR A 232 11.08 -11.99 18.27
C TYR A 232 12.44 -11.75 17.56
N ARG A 233 13.55 -12.10 18.19
CA ARG A 233 14.87 -11.98 17.56
C ARG A 233 15.02 -12.86 16.32
N LYS A 234 14.35 -14.02 16.30
CA LYS A 234 14.35 -14.94 15.16
C LYS A 234 13.86 -14.28 13.86
N ARG A 235 12.94 -13.30 13.95
CA ARG A 235 12.41 -12.58 12.80
C ARG A 235 13.50 -12.05 11.85
N LYS A 236 14.60 -11.55 12.40
CA LYS A 236 15.68 -10.97 11.59
C LYS A 236 16.34 -12.01 10.69
N TRP A 237 16.67 -13.17 11.20
CA TRP A 237 17.35 -14.17 10.41
C TRP A 237 16.38 -15.05 9.60
N ILE A 238 15.08 -15.04 9.88
CA ILE A 238 14.06 -15.71 9.07
C ILE A 238 13.66 -14.85 7.87
N ALA A 239 13.18 -13.65 8.09
CA ALA A 239 12.57 -12.82 7.06
C ALA A 239 13.56 -11.94 6.28
N GLU A 240 14.62 -11.44 6.91
CA GLU A 240 15.56 -10.54 6.25
C GLU A 240 16.41 -11.21 5.14
N PRO A 241 16.93 -12.44 5.29
CA PRO A 241 17.74 -13.06 4.26
C PRO A 241 17.03 -13.28 2.92
N PRO A 242 15.81 -13.88 2.85
CA PRO A 242 15.09 -14.01 1.58
C PRO A 242 14.82 -12.67 0.90
N ASN A 243 14.40 -11.67 1.65
CA ASN A 243 14.17 -10.32 1.13
C ASN A 243 15.48 -9.65 0.66
N GLY A 244 16.57 -9.88 1.37
CA GLY A 244 17.91 -9.44 0.98
C GLY A 244 18.38 -10.10 -0.32
N TRP A 245 18.13 -11.39 -0.50
CA TRP A 245 18.45 -12.14 -1.71
C TRP A 245 17.67 -11.64 -2.92
N ILE A 246 16.36 -11.41 -2.79
CA ILE A 246 15.53 -10.84 -3.85
C ILE A 246 16.12 -9.53 -4.34
N LYS A 247 16.48 -8.62 -3.42
CA LYS A 247 16.95 -7.27 -3.77
C LYS A 247 18.41 -7.21 -4.23
N ASN A 248 19.30 -8.00 -3.64
CA ASN A 248 20.74 -7.85 -3.82
C ASN A 248 21.37 -8.93 -4.70
N VAL A 249 20.82 -10.13 -4.72
CA VAL A 249 21.35 -11.25 -5.52
C VAL A 249 20.57 -11.41 -6.82
N LEU A 250 19.22 -11.44 -6.75
CA LEU A 250 18.39 -11.50 -7.95
C LEU A 250 18.23 -10.13 -8.61
N GLY A 251 18.65 -9.05 -7.95
CA GLY A 251 18.59 -7.68 -8.50
C GLY A 251 17.18 -7.12 -8.64
N PHE A 252 16.17 -7.79 -8.08
CA PHE A 252 14.79 -7.35 -8.19
C PHE A 252 14.50 -6.20 -7.21
N ARG A 253 14.60 -4.98 -7.70
CA ARG A 253 14.42 -3.74 -6.92
C ARG A 253 13.22 -2.93 -7.36
N GLN A 254 12.67 -3.23 -8.52
CA GLN A 254 11.52 -2.56 -9.10
C GLN A 254 10.73 -3.52 -9.98
N PHE A 255 9.43 -3.29 -10.09
CA PHE A 255 8.58 -4.02 -11.02
C PHE A 255 8.83 -3.58 -12.45
N SER A 256 8.87 -4.54 -13.38
CA SER A 256 8.96 -4.27 -14.82
C SER A 256 7.57 -4.08 -15.44
N MET A 257 6.54 -4.62 -14.80
CA MET A 257 5.17 -4.58 -15.25
C MET A 257 4.36 -3.52 -14.50
N ARG A 258 3.28 -3.04 -15.11
CA ARG A 258 2.31 -2.10 -14.54
C ARG A 258 0.99 -2.80 -14.26
N GLY A 259 0.28 -2.32 -13.24
CA GLY A 259 -0.97 -2.92 -12.75
C GLY A 259 -0.73 -3.95 -11.65
N LEU A 260 -1.60 -3.94 -10.64
CA LEU A 260 -1.45 -4.74 -9.42
C LEU A 260 -1.37 -6.23 -9.71
N GLN A 261 -2.23 -6.74 -10.59
CA GLN A 261 -2.26 -8.17 -10.94
C GLN A 261 -0.95 -8.63 -11.61
N LYS A 262 -0.39 -7.83 -12.51
CA LYS A 262 0.87 -8.15 -13.20
C LYS A 262 2.06 -8.04 -12.24
N ALA A 263 2.09 -7.01 -11.40
CA ALA A 263 3.09 -6.86 -10.35
C ALA A 263 3.04 -8.05 -9.36
N GLN A 264 1.85 -8.50 -8.99
CA GLN A 264 1.65 -9.70 -8.16
C GLN A 264 2.23 -10.96 -8.83
N ALA A 265 1.93 -11.18 -10.12
CA ALA A 265 2.45 -12.33 -10.86
C ALA A 265 3.98 -12.29 -10.99
N GLU A 266 4.55 -11.12 -11.32
CA GLU A 266 6.00 -10.91 -11.40
C GLU A 266 6.68 -11.20 -10.06
N PHE A 267 6.13 -10.70 -8.96
CA PHE A 267 6.70 -10.95 -7.64
C PHE A 267 6.63 -12.42 -7.23
N LYS A 268 5.52 -13.12 -7.52
CA LYS A 268 5.40 -14.57 -7.29
C LYS A 268 6.46 -15.36 -8.08
N LEU A 269 6.73 -15.00 -9.33
CA LEU A 269 7.80 -15.61 -10.12
C LEU A 269 9.18 -15.39 -9.50
N VAL A 270 9.49 -14.20 -9.02
CA VAL A 270 10.75 -13.89 -8.34
C VAL A 270 10.89 -14.73 -7.05
N CYS A 271 9.83 -14.82 -6.24
CA CYS A 271 9.82 -15.65 -5.03
C CYS A 271 10.00 -17.13 -5.35
N MET A 272 9.34 -17.61 -6.41
CA MET A 272 9.49 -18.98 -6.89
C MET A 272 10.94 -19.29 -7.32
N ALA A 273 11.58 -18.38 -8.07
CA ALA A 273 12.97 -18.55 -8.48
C ALA A 273 13.92 -18.65 -7.27
N LEU A 274 13.68 -17.83 -6.23
CA LEU A 274 14.44 -17.94 -4.98
C LEU A 274 14.20 -19.25 -4.27
N ASN A 275 12.95 -19.69 -4.18
CA ASN A 275 12.58 -20.97 -3.55
C ASN A 275 13.24 -22.17 -4.27
N LEU A 276 13.17 -22.22 -5.60
CA LEU A 276 13.82 -23.28 -6.39
C LEU A 276 15.33 -23.33 -6.16
N ARG A 277 15.98 -22.17 -6.14
CA ARG A 277 17.40 -22.09 -5.79
C ARG A 277 17.67 -22.62 -4.38
N ARG A 278 16.86 -22.26 -3.41
CA ARG A 278 16.99 -22.70 -2.01
C ARG A 278 16.83 -24.22 -1.89
N MET A 279 15.80 -24.77 -2.55
CA MET A 279 15.56 -26.21 -2.60
C MET A 279 16.74 -26.97 -3.22
N GLY A 280 17.31 -26.45 -4.31
CA GLY A 280 18.49 -27.05 -4.93
C GLY A 280 19.71 -27.09 -4.00
N VAL A 281 19.94 -26.04 -3.20
CA VAL A 281 21.01 -26.05 -2.18
C VAL A 281 20.73 -27.07 -1.08
N MET A 282 19.48 -27.20 -0.62
CA MET A 282 19.10 -28.16 0.43
C MET A 282 19.20 -29.62 -0.03
N GLN A 283 19.03 -29.93 -1.32
CA GLN A 283 19.20 -31.27 -1.86
C GLN A 283 20.67 -31.64 -2.05
N ALA A 284 21.56 -30.67 -2.17
CA ALA A 284 22.99 -30.88 -2.37
C ALA A 284 23.79 -30.94 -1.06
N SER A 285 23.15 -30.64 0.08
CA SER A 285 23.72 -30.72 1.45
C SER A 285 23.36 -32.03 2.11
#